data_4acfef002baae0c136adfb9d50db4a79
#
_entry.id   4acfef002baae0c136adfb9d50db4a79
#
_cell.length_a   1.000
_cell.length_b   1.000
_cell.length_c   1.000
_cell.angle_alpha   90.00
_cell.angle_beta   90.00
_cell.angle_gamma   90.00
#
_symmetry.space_group_name_H-M   'P 1'
#
loop_
_entity.id
_entity.type
_entity.pdbx_description
1 polymer ?
#
loop_
_entity_poly.entity_id
_entity_poly.type
_entity_poly.pdbx_seq_one_letter_code
_entity_poly.pdbx_strand_id
1 'polypeptide(L)'
;MIGTWSDWRPFPDPTKGEILIAPFGPGCYDLREGNERVLCGSGKNVALRMTSLLPKPLGQGTRNNAEKREYVLKHLSHIEYRTVSCKDSDEAKKLEAELRRKGGYGFPS
;
A
#
# COMPACT_ATOMS: atom_id res chain seq x y z
N MET A 1 -7.90 17.88 -4.90
CA MET A 1 -8.08 17.86 -3.44
C MET A 1 -7.82 16.47 -2.91
N ILE A 2 -6.98 16.35 -1.88
CA ILE A 2 -6.66 15.05 -1.27
C ILE A 2 -7.84 14.63 -0.39
N GLY A 3 -8.27 13.40 -0.53
CA GLY A 3 -9.32 12.84 0.30
C GLY A 3 -8.85 12.59 1.73
N THR A 4 -9.71 11.96 2.50
CA THR A 4 -9.39 11.58 3.89
C THR A 4 -8.74 10.19 3.91
N TRP A 5 -7.67 10.04 4.67
CA TRP A 5 -7.07 8.73 4.89
C TRP A 5 -8.08 7.78 5.52
N SER A 6 -8.11 6.54 5.04
CA SER A 6 -8.88 5.50 5.69
C SER A 6 -8.29 5.20 7.09
N ASP A 7 -9.06 4.51 7.91
CA ASP A 7 -8.51 3.92 9.12
C ASP A 7 -7.46 2.87 8.76
N TRP A 8 -6.56 2.59 9.68
CA TRP A 8 -5.65 1.47 9.53
C TRP A 8 -6.45 0.16 9.55
N ARG A 9 -6.17 -0.71 8.60
CA ARG A 9 -6.84 -2.01 8.47
C ARG A 9 -5.80 -3.11 8.41
N PRO A 10 -6.12 -4.32 8.92
CA PRO A 10 -5.21 -5.45 8.73
C PRO A 10 -5.02 -5.72 7.23
N PHE A 11 -3.79 -5.98 6.82
CA PHE A 11 -3.51 -6.33 5.43
C PHE A 11 -4.20 -7.67 5.13
N PRO A 12 -4.93 -7.79 4.00
CA PRO A 12 -5.77 -8.95 3.77
C PRO A 12 -4.97 -10.22 3.51
N ASP A 13 -5.45 -11.32 4.07
CA ASP A 13 -4.94 -12.65 3.77
C ASP A 13 -5.99 -13.36 2.91
N PRO A 14 -5.75 -13.50 1.60
CA PRO A 14 -6.74 -14.13 0.71
C PRO A 14 -7.03 -15.58 1.04
N THR A 15 -6.10 -16.27 1.70
CA THR A 15 -6.32 -17.66 2.11
C THR A 15 -7.39 -17.79 3.20
N LYS A 16 -7.68 -16.66 3.88
CA LYS A 16 -8.74 -16.58 4.90
C LYS A 16 -10.00 -15.90 4.38
N GLY A 17 -10.09 -15.64 3.07
CA GLY A 17 -11.24 -14.97 2.48
C GLY A 17 -11.29 -13.46 2.72
N GLU A 18 -10.20 -12.86 3.17
CA GLU A 18 -10.12 -11.42 3.39
C GLU A 18 -9.93 -10.70 2.07
N ILE A 19 -10.45 -9.50 1.98
CA ILE A 19 -10.37 -8.69 0.76
C ILE A 19 -9.65 -7.37 1.00
N LEU A 20 -9.02 -6.86 -0.05
CA LEU A 20 -8.39 -5.55 -0.05
C LEU A 20 -9.45 -4.48 -0.30
N ILE A 21 -9.51 -3.49 0.57
CA ILE A 21 -10.40 -2.34 0.42
C ILE A 21 -9.55 -1.12 0.09
N ALA A 22 -9.59 -0.71 -1.18
CA ALA A 22 -8.79 0.40 -1.67
C ALA A 22 -9.48 1.07 -2.86
N PRO A 23 -9.20 2.36 -3.12
CA PRO A 23 -9.83 3.05 -4.24
C PRO A 23 -9.34 2.53 -5.58
N PHE A 24 -10.24 2.51 -6.56
CA PHE A 24 -9.93 2.15 -7.94
C PHE A 24 -9.54 3.37 -8.77
N GLY A 25 -8.92 4.35 -8.17
CA GLY A 25 -8.48 5.57 -8.83
C GLY A 25 -7.16 6.07 -8.27
N PRO A 26 -6.77 7.28 -8.64
CA PRO A 26 -5.50 7.85 -8.16
C PRO A 26 -5.48 7.98 -6.64
N GLY A 27 -4.33 7.74 -6.05
CA GLY A 27 -4.17 7.88 -4.61
C GLY A 27 -2.89 7.27 -4.10
N CYS A 28 -2.82 7.15 -2.78
CA CYS A 28 -1.67 6.58 -2.09
C CYS A 28 -2.09 5.47 -1.15
N TYR A 29 -1.14 4.62 -0.85
CA TYR A 29 -1.28 3.63 0.22
C TYR A 29 -0.08 3.72 1.15
N ASP A 30 -0.27 3.27 2.38
CA ASP A 30 0.70 3.36 3.45
C ASP A 30 0.59 2.07 4.27
N LEU A 31 1.70 1.40 4.51
CA LEU A 31 1.76 0.15 5.27
C LEU A 31 2.63 0.32 6.50
N ARG A 32 2.19 -0.28 7.60
CA ARG A 32 2.96 -0.29 8.86
C ARG A 32 2.93 -1.66 9.51
N GLU A 33 3.91 -1.92 10.35
CA GLU A 33 3.97 -3.08 11.22
C GLU A 33 4.11 -2.55 12.65
N GLY A 34 3.04 -2.63 13.43
CA GLY A 34 3.02 -1.96 14.73
C GLY A 34 3.16 -0.45 14.56
N ASN A 35 4.17 0.13 15.19
CA ASN A 35 4.46 1.56 15.07
C ASN A 35 5.51 1.88 14.00
N GLU A 36 5.99 0.86 13.30
CA GLU A 36 7.03 1.04 12.30
C GLU A 36 6.44 1.14 10.91
N ARG A 37 6.86 2.17 10.16
CA ARG A 37 6.46 2.35 8.78
C ARG A 37 7.23 1.38 7.90
N VAL A 38 6.50 0.67 7.04
CA VAL A 38 7.10 -0.34 6.17
C VAL A 38 7.36 0.23 4.79
N LEU A 39 6.30 0.64 4.12
CA LEU A 39 6.41 1.24 2.79
C LEU A 39 5.19 2.09 2.47
N CYS A 40 5.35 2.98 1.50
CA CYS A 40 4.25 3.74 0.94
C CYS A 40 4.40 3.79 -0.58
N GLY A 41 3.31 4.08 -1.25
CA GLY A 41 3.33 4.19 -2.70
C GLY A 41 2.14 4.97 -3.22
N SER A 42 2.18 5.24 -4.51
CA SER A 42 1.11 5.93 -5.21
C SER A 42 0.85 5.27 -6.56
N GLY A 43 -0.28 5.58 -7.16
CA GLY A 43 -0.61 5.07 -8.47
C GLY A 43 -1.87 5.70 -9.02
N LYS A 44 -2.13 5.44 -10.29
CA LYS A 44 -3.36 5.86 -10.96
C LYS A 44 -4.55 5.02 -10.50
N ASN A 45 -4.29 3.86 -9.93
CA ASN A 45 -5.29 2.97 -9.35
C ASN A 45 -4.65 2.28 -8.14
N VAL A 46 -5.02 2.73 -6.94
CA VAL A 46 -4.40 2.26 -5.71
C VAL A 46 -4.65 0.77 -5.49
N ALA A 47 -5.88 0.33 -5.70
CA ALA A 47 -6.22 -1.08 -5.52
C ALA A 47 -5.38 -1.98 -6.42
N LEU A 48 -5.27 -1.63 -7.70
CA LEU A 48 -4.48 -2.40 -8.65
C LEU A 48 -3.00 -2.39 -8.27
N ARG A 49 -2.49 -1.24 -7.86
CA ARG A 49 -1.09 -1.10 -7.45
C ARG A 49 -0.77 -1.99 -6.25
N MET A 50 -1.68 -2.05 -5.29
CA MET A 50 -1.49 -2.85 -4.09
C MET A 50 -1.60 -4.35 -4.34
N THR A 51 -2.23 -4.78 -5.43
CA THR A 51 -2.29 -6.22 -5.75
C THR A 51 -0.90 -6.83 -5.95
N SER A 52 0.09 -6.02 -6.31
CA SER A 52 1.46 -6.51 -6.44
C SER A 52 2.04 -7.02 -5.12
N LEU A 53 1.42 -6.69 -3.99
CA LEU A 53 1.85 -7.13 -2.67
C LEU A 53 1.06 -8.34 -2.17
N LEU A 54 0.03 -8.78 -2.90
CA LEU A 54 -0.81 -9.90 -2.49
C LEU A 54 -0.21 -11.23 -2.92
N PRO A 55 -0.48 -12.33 -2.19
CA PRO A 55 -0.05 -13.65 -2.60
C PRO A 55 -0.81 -14.12 -3.84
N LYS A 56 -0.20 -15.04 -4.59
CA LYS A 56 -0.86 -15.68 -5.74
C LYS A 56 -2.06 -16.50 -5.24
N PRO A 57 -3.14 -16.62 -6.05
CA PRO A 57 -3.28 -16.12 -7.42
C PRO A 57 -3.74 -14.67 -7.53
N LEU A 58 -4.02 -13.99 -6.42
CA LEU A 58 -4.57 -12.65 -6.43
C LEU A 58 -3.53 -11.57 -6.70
N GLY A 59 -2.26 -11.84 -6.38
CA GLY A 59 -1.19 -10.90 -6.62
C GLY A 59 -0.57 -11.08 -8.00
N GLN A 60 -0.23 -9.96 -8.63
CA GLN A 60 0.43 -9.95 -9.92
C GLN A 60 1.75 -9.19 -9.82
N GLY A 61 2.62 -9.67 -8.94
CA GLY A 61 3.86 -9.00 -8.63
C GLY A 61 4.88 -9.08 -9.75
N THR A 62 4.67 -8.32 -10.79
CA THR A 62 5.52 -8.33 -11.96
C THR A 62 6.56 -7.22 -11.99
N ARG A 63 6.52 -6.31 -11.03
CA ARG A 63 7.45 -5.19 -10.97
C ARG A 63 8.59 -5.49 -10.00
N ASN A 64 9.47 -4.52 -9.81
CA ASN A 64 10.58 -4.60 -8.86
C ASN A 64 10.09 -4.56 -7.41
N ASN A 65 9.03 -5.30 -7.12
CA ASN A 65 8.40 -5.36 -5.81
C ASN A 65 8.63 -6.70 -5.10
N ALA A 66 9.51 -7.53 -5.63
CA ALA A 66 9.71 -8.86 -5.09
C ALA A 66 10.10 -8.84 -3.60
N GLU A 67 11.01 -7.95 -3.22
CA GLU A 67 11.44 -7.83 -1.82
C GLU A 67 10.33 -7.30 -0.93
N LYS A 68 9.59 -6.29 -1.39
CA LYS A 68 8.47 -5.72 -0.67
C LYS A 68 7.37 -6.74 -0.47
N ARG A 69 7.04 -7.46 -1.54
CA ARG A 69 6.02 -8.51 -1.49
C ARG A 69 6.42 -9.62 -0.54
N GLU A 70 7.66 -10.07 -0.61
CA GLU A 70 8.18 -11.10 0.29
C GLU A 70 8.07 -10.66 1.75
N TYR A 71 8.45 -9.42 2.05
CA TYR A 71 8.33 -8.87 3.39
C TYR A 71 6.89 -8.88 3.88
N VAL A 72 5.97 -8.36 3.06
CA VAL A 72 4.55 -8.27 3.41
C VAL A 72 3.98 -9.67 3.66
N LEU A 73 4.28 -10.63 2.78
CA LEU A 73 3.78 -12.00 2.92
C LEU A 73 4.32 -12.68 4.17
N LYS A 74 5.58 -12.42 4.51
CA LYS A 74 6.24 -13.00 5.68
C LYS A 74 5.67 -12.44 6.98
N HIS A 75 5.23 -11.19 6.98
CA HIS A 75 4.74 -10.47 8.15
C HIS A 75 3.24 -10.18 8.07
N LEU A 76 2.52 -10.93 7.25
CA LEU A 76 1.14 -10.63 6.87
C LEU A 76 0.22 -10.39 8.07
N SER A 77 0.35 -11.19 9.13
CA SER A 77 -0.51 -11.07 10.32
C SER A 77 -0.22 -9.82 11.14
N HIS A 78 0.86 -9.11 10.87
CA HIS A 78 1.27 -7.91 11.63
C HIS A 78 1.21 -6.64 10.81
N ILE A 79 0.93 -6.72 9.52
CA ILE A 79 0.90 -5.57 8.64
C ILE A 79 -0.49 -4.94 8.63
N GLU A 80 -0.53 -3.62 8.78
CA GLU A 80 -1.74 -2.84 8.57
C GLU A 80 -1.53 -1.88 7.41
N TYR A 81 -2.62 -1.52 6.76
CA TYR A 81 -2.58 -0.58 5.64
C TYR A 81 -3.66 0.47 5.76
N ARG A 82 -3.42 1.61 5.12
CA ARG A 82 -4.43 2.64 4.91
C ARG A 82 -4.26 3.22 3.52
N THR A 83 -5.33 3.81 3.01
CA THR A 83 -5.35 4.40 1.67
C THR A 83 -6.00 5.76 1.68
N VAL A 84 -5.71 6.54 0.65
CA VAL A 84 -6.33 7.83 0.43
C VAL A 84 -6.52 8.05 -1.07
N SER A 85 -7.67 8.61 -1.45
CA SER A 85 -7.92 8.99 -2.84
C SER A 85 -7.33 10.36 -3.11
N CYS A 86 -6.78 10.54 -4.29
CA CYS A 86 -6.28 11.82 -4.77
C CYS A 86 -7.02 12.23 -6.04
N LYS A 87 -6.91 13.49 -6.40
CA LYS A 87 -7.57 14.05 -7.59
C LYS A 87 -7.02 13.43 -8.87
N ASP A 88 -5.69 13.26 -8.91
CA ASP A 88 -4.98 12.70 -10.06
C ASP A 88 -3.66 12.08 -9.59
N SER A 89 -2.92 11.50 -10.54
CA SER A 89 -1.66 10.84 -10.22
C SER A 89 -0.57 11.82 -9.80
N ASP A 90 -0.63 13.06 -10.25
CA ASP A 90 0.36 14.07 -9.83
C ASP A 90 0.19 14.43 -8.35
N GLU A 91 -1.05 14.61 -7.91
CA GLU A 91 -1.34 14.84 -6.49
C GLU A 91 -0.89 13.65 -5.64
N ALA A 92 -1.15 12.43 -6.13
CA ALA A 92 -0.73 11.22 -5.44
C ALA A 92 0.79 11.13 -5.30
N LYS A 93 1.53 11.47 -6.35
CA LYS A 93 3.00 11.48 -6.30
C LYS A 93 3.53 12.51 -5.33
N LYS A 94 2.93 13.69 -5.27
CA LYS A 94 3.32 14.72 -4.31
C LYS A 94 3.10 14.26 -2.88
N LEU A 95 1.96 13.63 -2.63
CA LEU A 95 1.66 13.10 -1.30
C LEU A 95 2.64 11.99 -0.91
N GLU A 96 2.94 11.10 -1.83
CA GLU A 96 3.92 10.04 -1.59
C GLU A 96 5.29 10.63 -1.24
N ALA A 97 5.72 11.66 -1.96
CA ALA A 97 6.99 12.33 -1.68
C ALA A 97 7.01 12.95 -0.28
N GLU A 98 5.90 13.52 0.15
CA GLU A 98 5.79 14.04 1.52
C GLU A 98 5.89 12.95 2.58
N LEU A 99 5.21 11.82 2.35
CA LEU A 99 5.27 10.69 3.27
C LEU A 99 6.70 10.19 3.43
N ARG A 100 7.42 10.05 2.32
CA ARG A 100 8.82 9.61 2.36
C ARG A 100 9.72 10.61 3.05
N ARG A 101 9.49 11.90 2.82
CA ARG A 101 10.28 12.94 3.45
C ARG A 101 10.12 12.94 4.97
N LYS A 102 8.94 12.62 5.47
CA LYS A 102 8.72 12.43 6.91
C LYS A 102 9.47 11.21 7.44
N GLY A 103 9.79 10.28 6.55
CA GLY A 103 10.73 9.21 6.85
C GLY A 103 10.19 8.05 7.65
N GLY A 104 11.11 7.18 8.03
CA GLY A 104 10.79 6.03 8.85
C GLY A 104 10.36 4.79 8.11
N TYR A 105 10.35 4.82 6.77
CA TYR A 105 9.99 3.65 5.97
C TYR A 105 11.15 2.70 5.81
N GLY A 106 10.91 1.41 6.03
CA GLY A 106 11.91 0.38 5.85
C GLY A 106 12.29 0.13 4.40
N PHE A 107 11.37 0.42 3.47
CA PHE A 107 11.62 0.27 2.04
C PHE A 107 11.57 1.62 1.35
N PRO A 108 12.68 2.05 0.75
CA PRO A 108 12.63 3.16 -0.20
C PRO A 108 11.91 2.67 -1.45
N SER A 109 11.21 3.50 -2.11
CA SER A 109 10.54 3.02 -3.34
C SER A 109 11.29 3.32 -4.59
#